data_022cca9e30db023388cc8f7846d514e8
#
_entry.id   022cca9e30db023388cc8f7846d514e8
#
_cell.length_a   1.000
_cell.length_b   1.000
_cell.length_c   1.000
_cell.angle_alpha   90.00
_cell.angle_beta   90.00
_cell.angle_gamma   90.00
#
_symmetry.space_group_name_H-M   'P 1'
#
loop_
_entity.id
_entity.type
_entity.pdbx_description
1 polymer ?
#
loop_
_entity_poly.entity_id
_entity_poly.type
_entity_poly.pdbx_seq_one_letter_code
_entity_poly.pdbx_strand_id
1 'polypeptide(L)'
;DIDLLSGNASQYLKIGKTEMGVGTPKRIKQHQTGNPRKIYNVFDIQAPGMTEMELFMQHYFSSLRISGEWFDIDDILLNSEVLPLMNTHFAEQTITNAHIANVEQSKAMPDNGVARAPSAQEQTWSDELKSAKEALRVAKAYHSIRDFNLRSLIGTNGGIEGIVTLIEKTQADYFDKAAFLQTLTPGQLALCQQDETKFTQKVGWMNKPQSLKNLDLQLFNDAKEAKDKAPDSIPIANLANAELARNAAIEAEHREWLATRRDIKVQEWIVTQKEMALLDSLGVDQEISDVVSWVREDVTTLAKWNIGLAKENFPNEIAAFTTSKPNHVAVEINECRGYP
;
A
#
# COMPACT_ATOMS: atom_id res chain seq x y z
N ASP A 1 26.30 10.59 -4.18
CA ASP A 1 26.99 11.36 -5.22
C ASP A 1 28.20 12.11 -4.67
N ILE A 2 29.08 12.61 -5.52
CA ILE A 2 30.28 13.36 -5.15
C ILE A 2 30.26 14.70 -5.89
N ASP A 3 30.54 15.78 -5.14
CA ASP A 3 30.77 17.10 -5.70
C ASP A 3 32.06 17.12 -6.51
N LEU A 4 31.99 17.50 -7.79
CA LEU A 4 33.12 17.44 -8.70
C LEU A 4 34.22 18.47 -8.40
N LEU A 5 33.90 19.55 -7.67
CA LEU A 5 34.85 20.61 -7.33
C LEU A 5 35.54 20.34 -6.00
N SER A 6 34.80 19.96 -4.99
CA SER A 6 35.34 19.69 -3.65
C SER A 6 35.83 18.25 -3.45
N GLY A 7 35.36 17.31 -4.27
CA GLY A 7 35.61 15.87 -4.10
C GLY A 7 34.86 15.23 -2.93
N ASN A 8 34.02 16.01 -2.23
CA ASN A 8 33.28 15.51 -1.07
C ASN A 8 32.05 14.73 -1.48
N ALA A 9 31.81 13.60 -0.81
CA ALA A 9 30.55 12.89 -0.89
C ALA A 9 29.43 13.75 -0.34
N SER A 10 28.25 13.68 -0.99
CA SER A 10 27.05 14.24 -0.38
C SER A 10 26.48 13.25 0.62
N GLN A 11 25.63 13.77 1.50
CA GLN A 11 24.82 12.94 2.40
C GLN A 11 23.59 12.33 1.70
N TYR A 12 23.50 12.41 0.37
CA TYR A 12 22.31 11.96 -0.35
C TYR A 12 22.54 10.61 -1.02
N LEU A 13 21.69 9.67 -0.71
CA LEU A 13 21.63 8.34 -1.29
C LEU A 13 20.38 8.19 -2.16
N LYS A 14 20.52 7.53 -3.31
CA LYS A 14 19.39 7.14 -4.14
C LYS A 14 19.07 5.65 -3.93
N ILE A 15 17.83 5.35 -3.57
CA ILE A 15 17.30 3.98 -3.48
C ILE A 15 16.34 3.76 -4.65
N GLY A 16 16.69 2.87 -5.56
CA GLY A 16 15.87 2.58 -6.75
C GLY A 16 16.21 1.23 -7.35
N LYS A 17 15.36 0.75 -8.26
CA LYS A 17 15.54 -0.50 -9.00
C LYS A 17 16.02 -0.28 -10.41
N THR A 18 16.56 -1.32 -11.01
CA THR A 18 16.86 -1.40 -12.44
C THR A 18 16.35 -2.74 -13.00
N GLU A 19 15.83 -2.73 -14.21
CA GLU A 19 15.37 -3.95 -14.86
C GLU A 19 16.54 -4.85 -15.29
N MET A 20 16.32 -6.17 -15.23
CA MET A 20 17.27 -7.13 -15.79
C MET A 20 17.49 -6.82 -17.28
N GLY A 21 18.74 -6.72 -17.69
CA GLY A 21 19.13 -6.35 -19.07
C GLY A 21 19.46 -4.87 -19.27
N VAL A 22 19.00 -3.96 -18.41
CA VAL A 22 19.47 -2.57 -18.41
C VAL A 22 20.80 -2.47 -17.66
N GLY A 23 20.90 -3.11 -16.51
CA GLY A 23 22.08 -3.13 -15.66
C GLY A 23 22.36 -1.80 -14.96
N THR A 24 23.00 -1.87 -13.79
CA THR A 24 23.32 -0.72 -12.96
C THR A 24 24.15 0.36 -13.67
N PRO A 25 25.20 0.03 -14.49
CA PRO A 25 25.99 1.05 -15.17
C PRO A 25 25.18 1.89 -16.15
N LYS A 26 24.25 1.29 -16.90
CA LYS A 26 23.40 2.02 -17.86
C LYS A 26 22.42 2.93 -17.11
N ARG A 27 21.87 2.46 -15.99
CA ARG A 27 20.96 3.24 -15.15
C ARG A 27 21.66 4.44 -14.51
N ILE A 28 22.89 4.25 -13.99
CA ILE A 28 23.72 5.35 -13.46
C ILE A 28 23.96 6.40 -14.56
N LYS A 29 24.31 5.97 -15.77
CA LYS A 29 24.55 6.90 -16.91
C LYS A 29 23.29 7.71 -17.24
N GLN A 30 22.10 7.11 -17.17
CA GLN A 30 20.83 7.84 -17.38
C GLN A 30 20.61 8.90 -16.30
N HIS A 31 20.87 8.58 -15.03
CA HIS A 31 20.74 9.52 -13.92
C HIS A 31 21.84 10.57 -13.87
N GLN A 32 23.02 10.27 -14.41
CA GLN A 32 24.11 11.23 -14.53
C GLN A 32 23.77 12.36 -15.50
N THR A 33 22.91 12.11 -16.50
CA THR A 33 22.51 13.12 -17.48
C THR A 33 21.76 14.25 -16.78
N GLY A 34 22.30 15.46 -16.81
CA GLY A 34 21.73 16.63 -16.15
C GLY A 34 22.05 16.77 -14.65
N ASN A 35 22.76 15.80 -14.05
CA ASN A 35 23.21 15.92 -12.66
C ASN A 35 24.66 16.46 -12.64
N PRO A 36 24.94 17.64 -12.03
CA PRO A 36 26.26 18.21 -11.94
C PRO A 36 27.20 17.47 -10.99
N ARG A 37 26.65 16.57 -10.14
CA ARG A 37 27.41 15.77 -9.18
C ARG A 37 27.62 14.38 -9.74
N LYS A 38 28.78 13.79 -9.50
CA LYS A 38 29.08 12.43 -10.01
C LYS A 38 28.37 11.37 -9.18
N ILE A 39 27.58 10.52 -9.84
CA ILE A 39 26.82 9.42 -9.21
C ILE A 39 27.65 8.13 -9.27
N TYR A 40 27.74 7.44 -8.15
CA TYR A 40 28.42 6.15 -8.02
C TYR A 40 27.43 5.09 -7.55
N ASN A 41 27.64 3.85 -8.00
CA ASN A 41 27.00 2.70 -7.37
C ASN A 41 27.72 2.38 -6.08
N VAL A 42 26.98 2.33 -4.99
CA VAL A 42 27.49 1.94 -3.68
C VAL A 42 27.23 0.46 -3.42
N PHE A 43 26.04 0.00 -3.80
CA PHE A 43 25.61 -1.36 -3.60
C PHE A 43 24.50 -1.74 -4.60
N ASP A 44 24.49 -2.97 -5.07
CA ASP A 44 23.37 -3.54 -5.81
C ASP A 44 23.14 -5.00 -5.39
N ILE A 45 21.89 -5.41 -5.43
CA ILE A 45 21.44 -6.75 -5.09
C ILE A 45 20.39 -7.21 -6.10
N GLN A 46 20.51 -8.45 -6.53
CA GLN A 46 19.52 -9.05 -7.42
C GLN A 46 18.40 -9.69 -6.59
N ALA A 47 17.36 -8.91 -6.32
CA ALA A 47 16.24 -9.37 -5.51
C ALA A 47 15.18 -10.10 -6.37
N PRO A 48 14.56 -11.18 -5.85
CA PRO A 48 13.51 -11.92 -6.53
C PRO A 48 12.23 -11.10 -6.74
N GLY A 49 12.01 -10.04 -5.94
CA GLY A 49 10.91 -9.09 -6.03
C GLY A 49 11.42 -7.64 -5.97
N MET A 50 12.14 -7.18 -7.02
CA MET A 50 12.78 -5.87 -7.02
C MET A 50 11.84 -4.70 -6.73
N THR A 51 10.61 -4.72 -7.25
CA THR A 51 9.63 -3.64 -7.01
C THR A 51 9.20 -3.60 -5.53
N GLU A 52 9.01 -4.75 -4.93
CA GLU A 52 8.63 -4.87 -3.53
C GLU A 52 9.75 -4.45 -2.58
N MET A 53 10.99 -4.87 -2.89
CA MET A 53 12.20 -4.43 -2.18
C MET A 53 12.36 -2.92 -2.23
N GLU A 54 12.27 -2.32 -3.41
CA GLU A 54 12.36 -0.87 -3.58
C GLU A 54 11.29 -0.15 -2.77
N LEU A 55 10.01 -0.56 -2.89
CA LEU A 55 8.91 0.04 -2.16
C LEU A 55 9.07 -0.13 -0.64
N PHE A 56 9.51 -1.30 -0.18
CA PHE A 56 9.78 -1.52 1.24
C PHE A 56 10.83 -0.54 1.76
N MET A 57 11.99 -0.46 1.09
CA MET A 57 13.08 0.43 1.49
C MET A 57 12.66 1.91 1.46
N GLN A 58 11.93 2.32 0.42
CA GLN A 58 11.44 3.70 0.30
C GLN A 58 10.45 4.07 1.40
N HIS A 59 9.60 3.16 1.83
CA HIS A 59 8.68 3.39 2.95
C HIS A 59 9.39 3.33 4.30
N TYR A 60 10.33 2.40 4.46
CA TYR A 60 11.10 2.27 5.70
C TYR A 60 11.87 3.55 6.02
N PHE A 61 12.51 4.15 5.02
CA PHE A 61 13.25 5.41 5.16
C PHE A 61 12.45 6.65 4.74
N SER A 62 11.11 6.59 4.76
CA SER A 62 10.25 7.68 4.26
C SER A 62 10.49 9.01 4.97
N SER A 63 10.79 9.02 6.26
CA SER A 63 11.14 10.23 7.01
C SER A 63 12.48 10.90 6.58
N LEU A 64 13.30 10.15 5.88
CA LEU A 64 14.58 10.62 5.32
C LEU A 64 14.48 10.90 3.81
N ARG A 65 13.35 10.59 3.18
CA ARG A 65 13.13 10.76 1.75
C ARG A 65 12.92 12.24 1.43
N ILE A 66 13.84 12.81 0.64
CA ILE A 66 13.83 14.25 0.31
C ILE A 66 12.98 14.51 -0.93
N SER A 67 13.24 13.79 -2.02
CA SER A 67 12.53 13.96 -3.29
C SER A 67 12.69 12.73 -4.18
N GLY A 68 11.61 12.26 -4.77
CA GLY A 68 11.63 11.10 -5.66
C GLY A 68 12.25 9.88 -4.98
N GLU A 69 13.38 9.40 -5.47
CA GLU A 69 14.13 8.26 -4.94
C GLU A 69 15.37 8.67 -4.14
N TRP A 70 15.50 9.96 -3.76
CA TRP A 70 16.62 10.52 -3.03
C TRP A 70 16.33 10.65 -1.54
N PHE A 71 17.31 10.26 -0.71
CA PHE A 71 17.23 10.17 0.74
C PHE A 71 18.41 10.91 1.39
N ASP A 72 18.15 11.53 2.53
CA ASP A 72 19.15 12.13 3.44
C ASP A 72 19.76 11.01 4.29
N ILE A 73 20.71 10.28 3.71
CA ILE A 73 21.36 9.10 4.29
C ILE A 73 22.86 9.24 4.07
N ASP A 74 23.59 9.46 5.14
CA ASP A 74 25.04 9.52 5.15
C ASP A 74 25.68 8.11 5.15
N ASP A 75 27.01 8.06 5.07
CA ASP A 75 27.76 6.81 5.06
C ASP A 75 27.62 6.02 6.37
N ILE A 76 27.36 6.68 7.50
CA ILE A 76 27.18 6.01 8.79
C ILE A 76 25.87 5.26 8.76
N LEU A 77 24.77 5.93 8.45
CA LEU A 77 23.44 5.34 8.38
C LEU A 77 23.34 4.29 7.26
N LEU A 78 24.02 4.53 6.12
CA LEU A 78 24.12 3.55 5.04
C LEU A 78 24.68 2.22 5.55
N ASN A 79 25.79 2.24 6.27
CA ASN A 79 26.46 1.03 6.72
C ASN A 79 25.80 0.42 7.97
N SER A 80 25.25 1.22 8.89
CA SER A 80 24.67 0.73 10.14
C SER A 80 23.23 0.24 10.00
N GLU A 81 22.45 0.79 9.06
CA GLU A 81 21.03 0.47 8.92
C GLU A 81 20.63 0.01 7.50
N VAL A 82 20.97 0.79 6.46
CA VAL A 82 20.43 0.54 5.12
C VAL A 82 20.91 -0.81 4.56
N LEU A 83 22.21 -1.06 4.55
CA LEU A 83 22.78 -2.30 4.01
C LEU A 83 22.40 -3.53 4.84
N PRO A 84 22.44 -3.50 6.19
CA PRO A 84 21.94 -4.62 7.00
C PRO A 84 20.47 -4.91 6.76
N LEU A 85 19.61 -3.88 6.69
CA LEU A 85 18.18 -4.03 6.42
C LEU A 85 17.94 -4.63 5.03
N MET A 86 18.64 -4.13 3.99
CA MET A 86 18.52 -4.68 2.63
C MET A 86 18.87 -6.17 2.59
N ASN A 87 19.96 -6.57 3.23
CA ASN A 87 20.37 -7.97 3.25
C ASN A 87 19.37 -8.85 4.02
N THR A 88 18.88 -8.38 5.15
CA THR A 88 17.86 -9.09 5.94
C THR A 88 16.57 -9.23 5.13
N HIS A 89 16.06 -8.15 4.58
CA HIS A 89 14.83 -8.17 3.79
C HIS A 89 14.97 -9.03 2.52
N PHE A 90 16.13 -9.02 1.88
CA PHE A 90 16.41 -9.91 0.75
C PHE A 90 16.30 -11.39 1.12
N ALA A 91 16.92 -11.78 2.24
CA ALA A 91 16.85 -13.17 2.72
C ALA A 91 15.41 -13.57 3.06
N GLU A 92 14.68 -12.71 3.77
CA GLU A 92 13.27 -12.91 4.09
C GLU A 92 12.39 -13.00 2.85
N GLN A 93 12.59 -12.11 1.86
CA GLN A 93 11.85 -12.10 0.61
C GLN A 93 12.08 -13.37 -0.20
N THR A 94 13.29 -13.90 -0.20
CA THR A 94 13.63 -15.16 -0.88
C THR A 94 12.82 -16.32 -0.28
N ILE A 95 12.76 -16.41 1.05
CA ILE A 95 11.97 -17.43 1.76
C ILE A 95 10.47 -17.23 1.50
N THR A 96 9.99 -16.00 1.64
CA THR A 96 8.57 -15.68 1.46
C THR A 96 8.09 -15.98 0.04
N ASN A 97 8.90 -15.68 -0.99
CA ASN A 97 8.57 -15.99 -2.38
C ASN A 97 8.52 -17.51 -2.64
N ALA A 98 9.34 -18.30 -1.96
CA ALA A 98 9.22 -19.76 -2.02
C ALA A 98 7.88 -20.23 -1.43
N HIS A 99 7.48 -19.70 -0.27
CA HIS A 99 6.15 -19.98 0.31
C HIS A 99 5.01 -19.54 -0.63
N ILE A 100 5.09 -18.34 -1.22
CA ILE A 100 4.09 -17.86 -2.19
C ILE A 100 3.96 -18.83 -3.37
N ALA A 101 5.08 -19.29 -3.94
CA ALA A 101 5.06 -20.21 -5.07
C ALA A 101 4.38 -21.55 -4.71
N ASN A 102 4.65 -22.09 -3.53
CA ASN A 102 4.02 -23.31 -3.03
C ASN A 102 2.51 -23.11 -2.77
N VAL A 103 2.13 -21.97 -2.16
CA VAL A 103 0.73 -21.60 -1.94
C VAL A 103 -0.02 -21.49 -3.26
N GLU A 104 0.56 -20.87 -4.29
CA GLU A 104 -0.07 -20.77 -5.62
C GLU A 104 -0.29 -22.15 -6.26
N GLN A 105 0.63 -23.09 -6.08
CA GLN A 105 0.45 -24.47 -6.53
C GLN A 105 -0.69 -25.18 -5.74
N SER A 106 -0.73 -24.98 -4.43
CA SER A 106 -1.75 -25.59 -3.55
C SER A 106 -3.17 -25.06 -3.83
N LYS A 107 -3.30 -23.85 -4.36
CA LYS A 107 -4.62 -23.27 -4.75
C LYS A 107 -5.35 -24.11 -5.79
N ALA A 108 -4.62 -24.75 -6.69
CA ALA A 108 -5.20 -25.56 -7.75
C ALA A 108 -5.55 -27.01 -7.31
N MET A 109 -5.19 -27.38 -6.08
CA MET A 109 -5.41 -28.72 -5.56
C MET A 109 -6.66 -28.75 -4.66
N PRO A 110 -7.51 -29.79 -4.75
CA PRO A 110 -8.58 -29.98 -3.77
C PRO A 110 -7.96 -30.22 -2.38
N ASP A 111 -8.65 -29.77 -1.34
CA ASP A 111 -8.27 -30.17 0.01
C ASP A 111 -8.56 -31.65 0.26
N ASN A 112 -7.84 -32.24 1.21
CA ASN A 112 -7.99 -33.64 1.57
C ASN A 112 -8.98 -33.87 2.72
N GLY A 113 -9.65 -32.80 3.20
CA GLY A 113 -10.57 -32.84 4.33
C GLY A 113 -9.93 -33.09 5.69
N VAL A 114 -8.59 -33.07 5.78
CA VAL A 114 -7.86 -33.33 7.04
C VAL A 114 -7.76 -32.08 7.87
N ALA A 115 -8.15 -32.18 9.15
CA ALA A 115 -7.83 -31.23 10.19
C ALA A 115 -6.75 -31.83 11.09
N ARG A 116 -5.68 -31.08 11.37
CA ARG A 116 -4.56 -31.52 12.21
C ARG A 116 -4.18 -30.50 13.27
N ALA A 117 -3.54 -30.97 14.34
CA ALA A 117 -2.97 -30.09 15.35
C ALA A 117 -1.80 -29.29 14.79
N PRO A 118 -1.57 -28.04 15.28
CA PRO A 118 -0.40 -27.26 14.89
C PRO A 118 0.88 -27.86 15.45
N SER A 119 1.96 -27.78 14.70
CA SER A 119 3.31 -27.94 15.21
C SER A 119 3.70 -26.74 16.09
N ALA A 120 4.76 -26.86 16.87
CA ALA A 120 5.29 -25.76 17.68
C ALA A 120 5.68 -24.54 16.82
N GLN A 121 6.20 -24.77 15.62
CA GLN A 121 6.58 -23.71 14.69
C GLN A 121 5.35 -22.97 14.12
N GLU A 122 4.30 -23.70 13.75
CA GLU A 122 3.05 -23.12 13.25
C GLU A 122 2.35 -22.32 14.34
N GLN A 123 2.37 -22.78 15.59
CA GLN A 123 1.86 -22.02 16.72
C GLN A 123 2.62 -20.70 16.89
N THR A 124 3.97 -20.75 16.81
CA THR A 124 4.80 -19.54 16.88
C THR A 124 4.44 -18.56 15.76
N TRP A 125 4.36 -19.03 14.51
CA TRP A 125 3.97 -18.17 13.37
C TRP A 125 2.56 -17.59 13.52
N SER A 126 1.65 -18.36 14.10
CA SER A 126 0.27 -17.89 14.37
C SER A 126 0.24 -16.76 15.39
N ASP A 127 1.02 -16.88 16.48
CA ASP A 127 1.12 -15.86 17.52
C ASP A 127 1.83 -14.58 17.00
N GLU A 128 2.87 -14.75 16.20
CA GLU A 128 3.55 -13.64 15.51
C GLU A 128 2.62 -12.94 14.51
N LEU A 129 1.85 -13.69 13.72
CA LEU A 129 0.85 -13.15 12.81
C LEU A 129 -0.21 -12.32 13.54
N LYS A 130 -0.72 -12.86 14.66
CA LYS A 130 -1.67 -12.15 15.50
C LYS A 130 -1.09 -10.83 16.00
N SER A 131 0.12 -10.86 16.56
CA SER A 131 0.81 -9.69 17.08
C SER A 131 1.08 -8.65 15.99
N ALA A 132 1.51 -9.09 14.80
CA ALA A 132 1.74 -8.20 13.66
C ALA A 132 0.44 -7.55 13.16
N LYS A 133 -0.67 -8.29 13.11
CA LYS A 133 -2.00 -7.75 12.75
C LYS A 133 -2.51 -6.74 13.78
N GLU A 134 -2.23 -6.94 15.07
CA GLU A 134 -2.54 -5.98 16.12
C GLU A 134 -1.72 -4.70 15.96
N ALA A 135 -0.40 -4.84 15.80
CA ALA A 135 0.50 -3.71 15.56
C ALA A 135 0.14 -2.93 14.28
N LEU A 136 -0.24 -3.63 13.20
CA LEU A 136 -0.69 -3.00 11.96
C LEU A 136 -1.96 -2.15 12.17
N ARG A 137 -2.91 -2.64 12.97
CA ARG A 137 -4.12 -1.87 13.30
C ARG A 137 -3.80 -0.62 14.09
N VAL A 138 -2.89 -0.72 15.05
CA VAL A 138 -2.41 0.41 15.85
C VAL A 138 -1.68 1.43 14.96
N ALA A 139 -0.77 0.99 14.09
CA ALA A 139 -0.07 1.86 13.16
C ALA A 139 -1.04 2.59 12.21
N LYS A 140 -2.04 1.89 11.66
CA LYS A 140 -3.09 2.49 10.81
C LYS A 140 -3.96 3.50 11.58
N ALA A 141 -4.22 3.27 12.85
CA ALA A 141 -4.95 4.22 13.69
C ALA A 141 -4.15 5.52 13.90
N TYR A 142 -2.88 5.42 14.26
CA TYR A 142 -2.00 6.60 14.36
C TYR A 142 -1.88 7.32 13.02
N HIS A 143 -1.70 6.61 11.93
CA HIS A 143 -1.64 7.20 10.59
C HIS A 143 -2.90 8.04 10.27
N SER A 144 -4.09 7.53 10.59
CA SER A 144 -5.35 8.25 10.36
C SER A 144 -5.42 9.54 11.18
N ILE A 145 -4.92 9.54 12.43
CA ILE A 145 -4.86 10.73 13.27
C ILE A 145 -3.90 11.76 12.67
N ARG A 146 -2.69 11.33 12.26
CA ARG A 146 -1.69 12.23 11.66
C ARG A 146 -2.16 12.79 10.32
N ASP A 147 -2.81 11.97 9.50
CA ASP A 147 -3.42 12.41 8.23
C ASP A 147 -4.47 13.51 8.48
N PHE A 148 -5.36 13.30 9.44
CA PHE A 148 -6.35 14.30 9.83
C PHE A 148 -5.71 15.59 10.35
N ASN A 149 -4.68 15.49 11.19
CA ASN A 149 -3.99 16.66 11.73
C ASN A 149 -3.41 17.53 10.60
N LEU A 150 -2.67 16.91 9.64
CA LEU A 150 -2.10 17.62 8.51
C LEU A 150 -3.18 18.27 7.62
N ARG A 151 -4.25 17.55 7.33
CA ARG A 151 -5.39 18.09 6.55
C ARG A 151 -6.08 19.24 7.26
N SER A 152 -6.21 19.16 8.59
CA SER A 152 -6.85 20.20 9.39
C SER A 152 -6.03 21.49 9.44
N LEU A 153 -4.69 21.40 9.35
CA LEU A 153 -3.79 22.55 9.32
C LEU A 153 -3.94 23.40 8.06
N ILE A 154 -4.44 22.84 6.96
CA ILE A 154 -4.65 23.58 5.71
C ILE A 154 -5.63 24.76 5.94
N GLY A 155 -6.70 24.56 6.68
CA GLY A 155 -7.72 25.58 6.94
C GLY A 155 -8.28 26.16 5.65
N THR A 156 -8.10 27.47 5.45
CA THR A 156 -8.54 28.21 4.24
C THR A 156 -7.42 28.42 3.22
N ASN A 157 -6.23 27.82 3.42
CA ASN A 157 -5.08 27.99 2.53
C ASN A 157 -5.16 27.03 1.33
N GLY A 158 -4.35 27.31 0.31
CA GLY A 158 -4.22 26.52 -0.91
C GLY A 158 -3.33 25.28 -0.80
N GLY A 159 -2.99 24.88 0.41
CA GLY A 159 -2.08 23.78 0.72
C GLY A 159 -1.12 24.14 1.84
N ILE A 160 -0.07 23.34 2.02
CA ILE A 160 1.05 23.61 2.94
C ILE A 160 2.34 23.44 2.15
N GLU A 161 3.17 24.48 2.12
CA GLU A 161 4.40 24.55 1.33
C GLU A 161 5.24 23.26 1.43
N GLY A 162 5.36 22.53 0.30
CA GLY A 162 6.16 21.30 0.19
C GLY A 162 5.65 20.09 0.99
N ILE A 163 4.52 20.21 1.70
CA ILE A 163 3.95 19.13 2.53
C ILE A 163 2.60 18.68 2.01
N VAL A 164 1.68 19.61 1.73
CA VAL A 164 0.35 19.28 1.27
C VAL A 164 0.01 20.07 0.02
N THR A 165 -0.34 19.34 -1.04
CA THR A 165 -0.76 19.91 -2.31
C THR A 165 -2.24 19.68 -2.53
N LEU A 166 -2.95 20.71 -2.96
CA LEU A 166 -4.35 20.61 -3.40
C LEU A 166 -4.38 20.43 -4.92
N ILE A 167 -5.02 19.34 -5.37
CA ILE A 167 -5.10 19.01 -6.80
C ILE A 167 -6.54 18.93 -7.24
N GLU A 168 -6.90 19.71 -8.27
CA GLU A 168 -8.20 19.56 -8.91
C GLU A 168 -8.24 18.24 -9.67
N LYS A 169 -9.23 17.40 -9.35
CA LYS A 169 -9.47 16.12 -10.02
C LYS A 169 -10.84 16.13 -10.68
N THR A 170 -10.87 15.77 -11.96
CA THR A 170 -12.10 15.48 -12.67
C THR A 170 -12.68 14.18 -12.15
N GLN A 171 -13.93 14.18 -11.73
CA GLN A 171 -14.64 12.97 -11.36
C GLN A 171 -15.18 12.28 -12.61
N ALA A 172 -15.10 10.96 -12.62
CA ALA A 172 -15.83 10.17 -13.60
C ALA A 172 -17.35 10.37 -13.41
N ASP A 173 -18.07 10.39 -14.50
CA ASP A 173 -19.53 10.45 -14.46
C ASP A 173 -20.10 9.34 -13.58
N TYR A 174 -21.11 9.69 -12.79
CA TYR A 174 -21.78 8.73 -11.94
C TYR A 174 -22.91 8.05 -12.72
N PHE A 175 -22.81 6.75 -12.86
CA PHE A 175 -23.88 5.93 -13.39
C PHE A 175 -24.70 5.30 -12.26
N ASP A 176 -26.00 5.66 -12.19
CA ASP A 176 -26.93 5.04 -11.25
C ASP A 176 -27.35 3.65 -11.74
N LYS A 177 -26.49 2.68 -11.47
CA LYS A 177 -26.73 1.27 -11.81
C LYS A 177 -28.01 0.74 -11.19
N ALA A 178 -28.33 1.12 -9.95
CA ALA A 178 -29.48 0.56 -9.24
C ALA A 178 -30.80 1.01 -9.88
N ALA A 179 -30.92 2.29 -10.19
CA ALA A 179 -32.08 2.82 -10.89
C ALA A 179 -32.21 2.24 -12.31
N PHE A 180 -31.09 2.15 -13.04
CA PHE A 180 -31.09 1.56 -14.38
C PHE A 180 -31.54 0.11 -14.39
N LEU A 181 -31.06 -0.73 -13.47
CA LEU A 181 -31.43 -2.14 -13.37
C LEU A 181 -32.93 -2.35 -13.13
N GLN A 182 -33.60 -1.41 -12.45
CA GLN A 182 -35.04 -1.48 -12.21
C GLN A 182 -35.89 -1.26 -13.49
N THR A 183 -35.29 -0.69 -14.53
CA THR A 183 -35.98 -0.47 -15.82
C THR A 183 -35.86 -1.64 -16.78
N LEU A 184 -34.97 -2.60 -16.51
CA LEU A 184 -34.69 -3.72 -17.40
C LEU A 184 -35.64 -4.90 -17.16
N THR A 185 -36.12 -5.50 -18.25
CA THR A 185 -36.72 -6.83 -18.21
C THR A 185 -35.65 -7.89 -17.98
N PRO A 186 -36.02 -9.12 -17.51
CA PRO A 186 -35.04 -10.23 -17.34
C PRO A 186 -34.25 -10.54 -18.62
N GLY A 187 -34.86 -10.49 -19.79
CA GLY A 187 -34.17 -10.69 -21.06
C GLY A 187 -33.15 -9.60 -21.40
N GLN A 188 -33.49 -8.34 -21.10
CA GLN A 188 -32.56 -7.22 -21.28
C GLN A 188 -31.42 -7.26 -20.28
N LEU A 189 -31.69 -7.68 -19.02
CA LEU A 189 -30.65 -7.86 -18.03
C LEU A 189 -29.62 -8.91 -18.47
N ALA A 190 -30.06 -10.01 -19.08
CA ALA A 190 -29.16 -11.04 -19.59
C ALA A 190 -28.19 -10.51 -20.66
N LEU A 191 -28.60 -9.52 -21.49
CA LEU A 191 -27.72 -8.87 -22.48
C LEU A 191 -26.64 -7.98 -21.84
N CYS A 192 -26.81 -7.61 -20.58
CA CYS A 192 -25.85 -6.83 -19.80
C CYS A 192 -24.96 -7.68 -18.90
N GLN A 193 -25.06 -8.99 -19.01
CA GLN A 193 -24.32 -9.94 -18.16
C GLN A 193 -23.30 -10.73 -18.97
N GLN A 194 -22.22 -11.05 -18.30
CA GLN A 194 -21.17 -11.92 -18.81
C GLN A 194 -20.91 -13.00 -17.76
N ASP A 195 -20.78 -14.24 -18.19
CA ASP A 195 -20.41 -15.32 -17.29
C ASP A 195 -18.99 -15.10 -16.79
N GLU A 196 -18.86 -14.96 -15.48
CA GLU A 196 -17.58 -14.90 -14.78
C GLU A 196 -17.41 -16.16 -13.95
N THR A 197 -16.39 -16.92 -14.29
CA THR A 197 -15.98 -18.08 -13.50
C THR A 197 -15.18 -17.59 -12.29
N LYS A 198 -15.75 -17.72 -11.10
CA LYS A 198 -15.12 -17.26 -9.87
C LYS A 198 -14.67 -18.45 -9.02
N PHE A 199 -13.37 -18.48 -8.74
CA PHE A 199 -12.84 -19.32 -7.68
C PHE A 199 -13.10 -18.66 -6.33
N THR A 200 -13.91 -19.28 -5.50
CA THR A 200 -14.16 -18.81 -4.14
C THR A 200 -13.31 -19.64 -3.19
N GLN A 201 -12.16 -19.09 -2.82
CA GLN A 201 -11.34 -19.68 -1.76
C GLN A 201 -11.52 -18.86 -0.48
N LYS A 202 -11.79 -19.56 0.62
CA LYS A 202 -11.91 -18.94 1.94
C LYS A 202 -10.78 -19.37 2.85
N VAL A 203 -9.89 -18.43 3.17
CA VAL A 203 -8.92 -18.60 4.26
C VAL A 203 -9.53 -18.05 5.54
N GLY A 204 -9.69 -18.91 6.52
CA GLY A 204 -10.21 -18.57 7.85
C GLY A 204 -9.08 -18.55 8.87
N TRP A 205 -8.63 -17.37 9.29
CA TRP A 205 -7.67 -17.24 10.40
C TRP A 205 -8.41 -17.41 11.73
N MET A 206 -7.99 -18.34 12.58
CA MET A 206 -8.65 -18.65 13.85
C MET A 206 -8.05 -17.90 15.02
N ASN A 207 -6.72 -17.81 15.12
CA ASN A 207 -6.03 -16.99 16.11
C ASN A 207 -6.12 -15.50 15.72
N LYS A 208 -7.28 -14.89 16.03
CA LYS A 208 -7.58 -13.51 15.63
C LYS A 208 -6.97 -12.51 16.59
N PRO A 209 -6.45 -11.39 16.05
CA PRO A 209 -6.02 -10.29 16.90
C PRO A 209 -7.21 -9.71 17.69
N GLN A 210 -6.94 -9.19 18.86
CA GLN A 210 -7.92 -8.42 19.62
C GLN A 210 -8.38 -7.21 18.79
N SER A 211 -9.62 -6.80 18.96
CA SER A 211 -10.11 -5.58 18.34
C SER A 211 -9.36 -4.37 18.93
N LEU A 212 -9.14 -3.33 18.12
CA LEU A 212 -8.56 -2.06 18.62
C LEU A 212 -9.31 -1.52 19.82
N LYS A 213 -10.61 -1.76 19.84
CA LYS A 213 -11.50 -1.40 20.95
C LYS A 213 -11.09 -2.02 22.31
N ASN A 214 -10.43 -3.18 22.26
CA ASN A 214 -9.95 -3.87 23.46
C ASN A 214 -8.48 -3.58 23.79
N LEU A 215 -7.70 -3.13 22.79
CA LEU A 215 -6.28 -2.79 22.95
C LEU A 215 -6.11 -1.38 23.51
N ASP A 216 -6.74 -0.41 22.88
CA ASP A 216 -6.75 0.99 23.27
C ASP A 216 -8.03 1.66 22.77
N LEU A 217 -8.99 1.79 23.64
CA LEU A 217 -10.29 2.37 23.31
C LEU A 217 -10.17 3.83 22.88
N GLN A 218 -9.28 4.61 23.51
CA GLN A 218 -9.13 6.03 23.19
C GLN A 218 -8.51 6.20 21.81
N LEU A 219 -7.40 5.52 21.54
CA LEU A 219 -6.77 5.54 20.20
C LEU A 219 -7.74 5.14 19.08
N PHE A 220 -8.58 4.12 19.34
CA PHE A 220 -9.59 3.69 18.37
C PHE A 220 -10.64 4.77 18.10
N ASN A 221 -11.11 5.42 19.17
CA ASN A 221 -12.10 6.49 19.05
C ASN A 221 -11.51 7.71 18.35
N ASP A 222 -10.29 8.11 18.71
CA ASP A 222 -9.58 9.23 18.09
C ASP A 222 -9.32 8.99 16.61
N ALA A 223 -8.89 7.79 16.23
CA ALA A 223 -8.67 7.42 14.84
C ALA A 223 -9.97 7.36 14.02
N LYS A 224 -11.07 6.89 14.64
CA LYS A 224 -12.39 6.91 14.02
C LYS A 224 -12.88 8.34 13.81
N GLU A 225 -12.77 9.17 14.84
CA GLU A 225 -13.16 10.58 14.77
C GLU A 225 -12.33 11.34 13.73
N ALA A 226 -11.02 11.10 13.69
CA ALA A 226 -10.12 11.67 12.68
C ALA A 226 -10.57 11.29 11.27
N LYS A 227 -10.86 10.01 11.04
CA LYS A 227 -11.32 9.52 9.73
C LYS A 227 -12.67 10.08 9.33
N ASP A 228 -13.61 10.17 10.29
CA ASP A 228 -14.97 10.68 10.04
C ASP A 228 -14.98 12.21 9.80
N LYS A 229 -14.01 12.94 10.38
CA LYS A 229 -13.87 14.40 10.26
C LYS A 229 -12.88 14.84 9.18
N ALA A 230 -12.02 13.94 8.68
CA ALA A 230 -11.06 14.28 7.63
C ALA A 230 -11.83 14.77 6.39
N PRO A 231 -11.56 15.99 5.90
CA PRO A 231 -12.23 16.46 4.71
C PRO A 231 -11.82 15.62 3.50
N ASP A 232 -12.73 14.84 2.97
CA ASP A 232 -12.50 14.09 1.72
C ASP A 232 -12.33 15.04 0.54
N SER A 233 -12.90 16.26 0.65
CA SER A 233 -12.78 17.32 -0.35
C SER A 233 -12.64 18.69 0.33
N ILE A 234 -11.85 19.56 -0.28
CA ILE A 234 -11.74 20.96 0.11
C ILE A 234 -12.49 21.83 -0.92
N PRO A 235 -13.14 22.92 -0.52
CA PRO A 235 -13.79 23.81 -1.47
C PRO A 235 -12.80 24.29 -2.55
N ILE A 236 -13.22 24.29 -3.82
CA ILE A 236 -12.38 24.72 -4.97
C ILE A 236 -11.79 26.12 -4.76
N ALA A 237 -12.50 26.99 -4.03
CA ALA A 237 -11.99 28.31 -3.68
C ALA A 237 -10.60 28.29 -3.00
N ASN A 238 -10.27 27.22 -2.29
CA ASN A 238 -8.97 27.10 -1.63
C ASN A 238 -7.81 26.93 -2.63
N LEU A 239 -8.07 26.43 -3.85
CA LEU A 239 -7.02 26.32 -4.89
C LEU A 239 -6.45 27.69 -5.29
N ALA A 240 -7.24 28.75 -5.18
CA ALA A 240 -6.81 30.11 -5.51
C ALA A 240 -6.06 30.81 -4.36
N ASN A 241 -6.02 30.19 -3.17
CA ASN A 241 -5.39 30.76 -2.00
C ASN A 241 -3.88 30.46 -1.98
N ALA A 242 -3.11 31.31 -1.31
CA ALA A 242 -1.70 31.04 -1.05
C ALA A 242 -1.53 29.81 -0.14
N GLU A 243 -0.44 29.09 -0.32
CA GLU A 243 -0.04 28.01 0.58
C GLU A 243 0.31 28.55 1.97
N LEU A 244 0.03 27.77 2.99
CA LEU A 244 0.49 28.02 4.34
C LEU A 244 2.02 27.78 4.39
N ALA A 245 2.76 28.78 4.89
CA ALA A 245 4.19 28.63 5.09
C ALA A 245 4.49 27.55 6.14
N ARG A 246 5.53 26.77 5.90
CA ARG A 246 6.00 25.75 6.85
C ARG A 246 6.54 26.38 8.12
N ASN A 247 6.44 25.62 9.20
CA ASN A 247 7.11 25.89 10.47
C ASN A 247 7.50 24.56 11.15
N ALA A 248 8.32 24.65 12.19
CA ALA A 248 8.84 23.47 12.88
C ALA A 248 7.76 22.51 13.40
N ALA A 249 6.60 23.00 13.82
CA ALA A 249 5.50 22.15 14.31
C ALA A 249 4.85 21.38 13.17
N ILE A 250 4.61 22.02 12.03
CA ILE A 250 4.05 21.39 10.82
C ILE A 250 5.03 20.33 10.27
N GLU A 251 6.32 20.66 10.23
CA GLU A 251 7.35 19.72 9.80
C GLU A 251 7.45 18.50 10.73
N ALA A 252 7.34 18.70 12.03
CA ALA A 252 7.32 17.61 13.01
C ALA A 252 6.11 16.68 12.79
N GLU A 253 4.91 17.24 12.57
CA GLU A 253 3.70 16.45 12.30
C GLU A 253 3.83 15.65 10.99
N HIS A 254 4.44 16.26 9.94
CA HIS A 254 4.68 15.54 8.69
C HIS A 254 5.72 14.41 8.85
N ARG A 255 6.79 14.61 9.62
CA ARG A 255 7.76 13.54 9.92
C ARG A 255 7.11 12.38 10.66
N GLU A 256 6.23 12.66 11.62
CA GLU A 256 5.45 11.65 12.33
C GLU A 256 4.51 10.90 11.36
N TRP A 257 3.83 11.61 10.46
CA TRP A 257 3.01 10.98 9.42
C TRP A 257 3.84 10.03 8.53
N LEU A 258 5.02 10.45 8.08
CA LEU A 258 5.96 9.61 7.32
C LEU A 258 6.41 8.39 8.15
N ALA A 259 6.67 8.54 9.45
CA ALA A 259 7.06 7.45 10.33
C ALA A 259 5.96 6.40 10.47
N THR A 260 4.69 6.81 10.56
CA THR A 260 3.57 5.84 10.62
C THR A 260 3.43 5.03 9.32
N ARG A 261 3.82 5.56 8.18
CA ARG A 261 3.87 4.81 6.90
C ARG A 261 4.92 3.71 6.93
N ARG A 262 6.09 3.99 7.52
CA ARG A 262 7.12 2.98 7.76
C ARG A 262 6.56 1.85 8.62
N ASP A 263 5.93 2.19 9.75
CA ASP A 263 5.42 1.20 10.69
C ASP A 263 4.33 0.32 10.05
N ILE A 264 3.43 0.92 9.27
CA ILE A 264 2.44 0.18 8.48
C ILE A 264 3.13 -0.80 7.53
N LYS A 265 4.12 -0.36 6.76
CA LYS A 265 4.79 -1.20 5.75
C LYS A 265 5.55 -2.35 6.37
N VAL A 266 6.24 -2.11 7.49
CA VAL A 266 6.93 -3.17 8.25
C VAL A 266 5.95 -4.23 8.75
N GLN A 267 4.82 -3.81 9.33
CA GLN A 267 3.83 -4.77 9.83
C GLN A 267 3.11 -5.51 8.70
N GLU A 268 2.83 -4.85 7.58
CA GLU A 268 2.27 -5.51 6.38
C GLU A 268 3.22 -6.58 5.84
N TRP A 269 4.53 -6.33 5.86
CA TRP A 269 5.53 -7.30 5.47
C TRP A 269 5.54 -8.52 6.39
N ILE A 270 5.57 -8.32 7.71
CA ILE A 270 5.53 -9.41 8.70
C ILE A 270 4.24 -10.24 8.55
N VAL A 271 3.10 -9.58 8.35
CA VAL A 271 1.82 -10.27 8.10
C VAL A 271 1.93 -11.16 6.86
N THR A 272 2.44 -10.63 5.74
CA THR A 272 2.62 -11.40 4.50
C THR A 272 3.52 -12.63 4.71
N GLN A 273 4.66 -12.47 5.37
CA GLN A 273 5.58 -13.57 5.68
C GLN A 273 4.88 -14.70 6.45
N LYS A 274 4.17 -14.34 7.53
CA LYS A 274 3.56 -15.34 8.41
C LYS A 274 2.32 -16.00 7.78
N GLU A 275 1.52 -15.23 7.03
CA GLU A 275 0.39 -15.79 6.28
C GLU A 275 0.87 -16.78 5.23
N MET A 276 1.89 -16.46 4.45
CA MET A 276 2.41 -17.35 3.42
C MET A 276 3.07 -18.59 4.01
N ALA A 277 3.83 -18.46 5.09
CA ALA A 277 4.44 -19.60 5.78
C ALA A 277 3.38 -20.57 6.33
N LEU A 278 2.32 -20.05 6.94
CA LEU A 278 1.22 -20.88 7.48
C LEU A 278 0.40 -21.56 6.38
N LEU A 279 0.12 -20.86 5.27
CA LEU A 279 -0.62 -21.44 4.15
C LEU A 279 0.22 -22.49 3.39
N ASP A 280 1.52 -22.28 3.25
CA ASP A 280 2.42 -23.28 2.67
C ASP A 280 2.52 -24.53 3.56
N SER A 281 2.64 -24.34 4.87
CA SER A 281 2.66 -25.44 5.84
C SER A 281 1.34 -26.20 5.92
N LEU A 282 0.20 -25.51 5.72
CA LEU A 282 -1.12 -26.14 5.59
C LEU A 282 -1.18 -27.06 4.35
N GLY A 283 -0.53 -26.67 3.25
CA GLY A 283 -0.43 -27.46 2.02
C GLY A 283 -1.82 -27.84 1.48
N VAL A 284 -2.11 -29.15 1.38
CA VAL A 284 -3.41 -29.69 0.92
C VAL A 284 -4.36 -30.01 2.06
N ASP A 285 -3.95 -29.84 3.32
CA ASP A 285 -4.84 -30.04 4.46
C ASP A 285 -5.93 -28.97 4.48
N GLN A 286 -7.09 -29.30 5.04
CA GLN A 286 -8.19 -28.37 5.16
C GLN A 286 -7.99 -27.40 6.31
N GLU A 287 -7.35 -27.86 7.40
CA GLU A 287 -7.25 -27.08 8.63
C GLU A 287 -5.99 -27.41 9.44
N ILE A 288 -5.34 -26.37 9.96
CA ILE A 288 -4.50 -26.45 11.15
C ILE A 288 -5.34 -25.92 12.30
N SER A 289 -5.72 -26.80 13.25
CA SER A 289 -6.69 -26.48 14.31
C SER A 289 -6.26 -25.25 15.11
N ASP A 290 -7.21 -24.36 15.39
CA ASP A 290 -7.01 -23.08 16.10
C ASP A 290 -6.05 -22.06 15.43
N VAL A 291 -5.56 -22.37 14.24
CA VAL A 291 -4.63 -21.50 13.49
C VAL A 291 -5.27 -20.99 12.20
N VAL A 292 -5.50 -21.87 11.24
CA VAL A 292 -6.01 -21.51 9.92
C VAL A 292 -6.79 -22.63 9.28
N SER A 293 -7.89 -22.28 8.60
CA SER A 293 -8.59 -23.17 7.69
C SER A 293 -8.55 -22.61 6.28
N TRP A 294 -8.50 -23.49 5.28
CA TRP A 294 -8.54 -23.11 3.88
C TRP A 294 -9.58 -23.98 3.15
N VAL A 295 -10.77 -23.42 2.99
CA VAL A 295 -11.83 -24.04 2.21
C VAL A 295 -11.61 -23.67 0.75
N ARG A 296 -11.33 -24.69 -0.08
CA ARG A 296 -11.20 -24.59 -1.52
C ARG A 296 -12.54 -24.93 -2.15
N GLU A 297 -13.40 -23.92 -2.29
CA GLU A 297 -14.73 -24.11 -2.88
C GLU A 297 -14.64 -24.28 -4.40
N ASP A 298 -15.60 -25.02 -4.95
CA ASP A 298 -15.74 -25.24 -6.38
C ASP A 298 -15.95 -23.94 -7.17
N VAL A 299 -15.55 -24.01 -8.43
CA VAL A 299 -15.72 -22.95 -9.41
C VAL A 299 -17.20 -22.68 -9.63
N THR A 300 -17.67 -21.52 -9.26
CA THR A 300 -19.02 -21.07 -9.57
C THR A 300 -18.99 -20.12 -10.77
N THR A 301 -19.71 -20.47 -11.82
CA THR A 301 -19.97 -19.54 -12.92
C THR A 301 -21.18 -18.70 -12.57
N LEU A 302 -20.98 -17.40 -12.42
CA LEU A 302 -22.05 -16.45 -12.11
C LEU A 302 -22.19 -15.47 -13.25
N ALA A 303 -23.43 -15.24 -13.68
CA ALA A 303 -23.75 -14.16 -14.60
C ALA A 303 -23.50 -12.83 -13.89
N LYS A 304 -22.43 -12.12 -14.29
CA LYS A 304 -22.02 -10.86 -13.70
C LYS A 304 -22.34 -9.69 -14.61
N TRP A 305 -22.87 -8.63 -14.01
CA TRP A 305 -23.07 -7.37 -14.68
C TRP A 305 -21.77 -6.84 -15.33
N ASN A 306 -21.88 -6.49 -16.63
CA ASN A 306 -20.81 -5.90 -17.41
C ASN A 306 -21.28 -4.57 -17.97
N ILE A 307 -20.65 -3.46 -17.50
CA ILE A 307 -21.00 -2.11 -17.95
C ILE A 307 -20.68 -1.87 -19.43
N GLY A 308 -19.68 -2.57 -19.98
CA GLY A 308 -19.35 -2.50 -21.41
C GLY A 308 -20.50 -3.02 -22.28
N LEU A 309 -21.02 -4.22 -21.95
CA LEU A 309 -22.18 -4.81 -22.63
C LEU A 309 -23.44 -3.95 -22.46
N ALA A 310 -23.62 -3.38 -21.27
CA ALA A 310 -24.75 -2.48 -21.03
C ALA A 310 -24.68 -1.21 -21.89
N LYS A 311 -23.49 -0.60 -22.03
CA LYS A 311 -23.28 0.56 -22.90
C LYS A 311 -23.46 0.22 -24.38
N GLU A 312 -23.10 -0.98 -24.79
CA GLU A 312 -23.26 -1.44 -26.16
C GLU A 312 -24.73 -1.68 -26.53
N ASN A 313 -25.48 -2.34 -25.63
CA ASN A 313 -26.87 -2.72 -25.89
C ASN A 313 -27.87 -1.61 -25.57
N PHE A 314 -27.57 -0.70 -24.62
CA PHE A 314 -28.50 0.32 -24.10
C PHE A 314 -27.81 1.71 -23.96
N PRO A 315 -27.18 2.27 -25.01
CA PRO A 315 -26.38 3.48 -24.90
C PRO A 315 -27.21 4.71 -24.46
N ASN A 316 -28.43 4.86 -24.95
CA ASN A 316 -29.30 6.02 -24.64
C ASN A 316 -29.83 5.93 -23.20
N GLU A 317 -30.22 4.75 -22.78
CA GLU A 317 -30.70 4.48 -21.42
C GLU A 317 -29.57 4.68 -20.41
N ILE A 318 -28.36 4.17 -20.68
CA ILE A 318 -27.18 4.41 -19.83
C ILE A 318 -26.92 5.91 -19.71
N ALA A 319 -26.98 6.66 -20.80
CA ALA A 319 -26.80 8.12 -20.78
C ALA A 319 -27.85 8.82 -19.90
N ALA A 320 -29.11 8.37 -19.94
CA ALA A 320 -30.17 8.93 -19.11
C ALA A 320 -29.97 8.71 -17.59
N PHE A 321 -29.26 7.63 -17.20
CA PHE A 321 -28.91 7.35 -15.80
C PHE A 321 -27.49 7.74 -15.43
N THR A 322 -26.78 8.48 -16.31
CA THR A 322 -25.43 8.96 -16.06
C THR A 322 -25.47 10.46 -15.76
N THR A 323 -24.93 10.86 -14.63
CA THR A 323 -24.85 12.24 -14.19
C THR A 323 -23.39 12.66 -14.09
N SER A 324 -23.05 13.76 -14.75
CA SER A 324 -21.73 14.38 -14.60
C SER A 324 -21.53 14.87 -13.17
N LYS A 325 -20.42 14.52 -12.57
CA LYS A 325 -20.04 15.03 -11.25
C LYS A 325 -19.16 16.27 -11.41
N PRO A 326 -19.33 17.28 -10.54
CA PRO A 326 -18.44 18.44 -10.53
C PRO A 326 -17.02 18.00 -10.17
N ASN A 327 -16.05 18.73 -10.69
CA ASN A 327 -14.67 18.57 -10.25
C ASN A 327 -14.57 18.76 -8.73
N HIS A 328 -13.65 18.05 -8.10
CA HIS A 328 -13.36 18.20 -6.68
C HIS A 328 -11.86 18.40 -6.47
N VAL A 329 -11.52 18.94 -5.31
CA VAL A 329 -10.13 19.13 -4.91
C VAL A 329 -9.73 17.98 -4.02
N ALA A 330 -8.74 17.18 -4.47
CA ALA A 330 -8.10 16.16 -3.66
C ALA A 330 -6.95 16.77 -2.85
N VAL A 331 -6.80 16.29 -1.64
CA VAL A 331 -5.66 16.61 -0.77
C VAL A 331 -4.61 15.53 -0.92
N GLU A 332 -3.42 15.91 -1.38
CA GLU A 332 -2.28 15.00 -1.47
C GLU A 332 -1.20 15.43 -0.47
N ILE A 333 -0.91 14.55 0.50
CA ILE A 333 0.19 14.74 1.44
C ILE A 333 1.46 14.18 0.79
N ASN A 334 2.51 14.97 0.78
CA ASN A 334 3.77 14.60 0.13
C ASN A 334 4.44 13.44 0.86
N GLU A 335 4.79 12.41 0.11
CA GLU A 335 5.52 11.24 0.61
C GLU A 335 7.02 11.47 0.76
N CYS A 336 7.48 12.66 0.45
CA CYS A 336 8.85 13.08 0.60
C CYS A 336 8.93 14.22 1.60
N ARG A 337 9.98 14.23 2.44
CA ARG A 337 10.20 15.31 3.41
C ARG A 337 10.23 16.68 2.74
N GLY A 338 10.95 16.81 1.59
CA GLY A 338 10.98 18.03 0.78
C GLY A 338 11.64 19.26 1.42
N TYR A 339 12.12 19.13 2.65
CA TYR A 339 12.77 20.18 3.45
C TYR A 339 13.92 19.56 4.26
N PRO A 340 14.89 20.37 4.72
CA PRO A 340 16.09 19.93 5.46
C PRO A 340 15.80 19.16 6.74
#